data_96d29a14134c69a729398c84a0d7eaa2
#
_entry.id   96d29a14134c69a729398c84a0d7eaa2
#
_cell.length_a   1.000
_cell.length_b   1.000
_cell.length_c   1.000
_cell.angle_alpha   90.00
_cell.angle_beta   90.00
_cell.angle_gamma   90.00
#
_symmetry.space_group_name_H-M   'P 1'
#
loop_
_entity.id
_entity.type
_entity.pdbx_description
1 polymer ?
#
loop_
_entity_poly.entity_id
_entity_poly.type
_entity_poly.pdbx_seq_one_letter_code
_entity_poly.pdbx_strand_id
1 'polypeptide(L)'
;EEKICIGIGVNYFWKNPEVPNAGALFTEAQEKELIKDHAIKWAEKVYESVTKNSFSLERYKAKLQTLGKVVEYPEGRGWAEDINENGSLRIKTTEGEIINLTSPLISEVN
;
A
#
# COMPACT_ATOMS: atom_id res chain seq x y z
N GLU A 1 25.54 10.36 -7.81
CA GLU A 1 24.65 10.26 -6.65
C GLU A 1 23.25 9.88 -7.13
N GLU A 2 22.77 8.72 -6.72
CA GLU A 2 21.42 8.26 -7.09
C GLU A 2 20.38 9.06 -6.31
N LYS A 3 19.36 9.53 -7.01
CA LYS A 3 18.22 10.23 -6.42
C LYS A 3 16.97 9.38 -6.54
N ILE A 4 16.25 9.24 -5.44
CA ILE A 4 14.95 8.53 -5.39
C ILE A 4 13.86 9.56 -5.20
N CYS A 5 12.80 9.49 -6.01
CA CYS A 5 11.60 10.27 -5.84
C CYS A 5 10.48 9.37 -5.31
N ILE A 6 9.87 9.76 -4.19
CA ILE A 6 8.75 9.03 -3.59
C ILE A 6 7.52 9.92 -3.66
N GLY A 7 6.45 9.41 -4.27
CA GLY A 7 5.15 10.08 -4.34
C GLY A 7 4.15 9.42 -3.41
N ILE A 8 3.34 10.23 -2.72
CA ILE A 8 2.25 9.77 -1.86
C ILE A 8 0.96 10.44 -2.30
N GLY A 9 -0.05 9.64 -2.60
CA GLY A 9 -1.40 10.11 -2.89
C GLY A 9 -2.36 9.70 -1.80
N VAL A 10 -3.18 10.63 -1.31
CA VAL A 10 -4.19 10.37 -0.28
C VAL A 10 -5.51 11.00 -0.70
N ASN A 11 -6.56 10.20 -0.74
CA ASN A 11 -7.93 10.69 -0.86
C ASN A 11 -8.33 11.29 0.48
N TYR A 12 -8.19 12.58 0.62
CA TYR A 12 -8.39 13.26 1.90
C TYR A 12 -9.88 13.48 2.20
N PHE A 13 -10.60 13.97 1.22
CA PHE A 13 -12.04 14.21 1.31
C PHE A 13 -12.76 13.69 0.07
N TRP A 14 -13.80 12.87 0.29
CA TRP A 14 -14.68 12.40 -0.78
C TRP A 14 -16.02 11.96 -0.19
N LYS A 15 -17.04 12.76 -0.41
CA LYS A 15 -18.34 12.53 0.22
C LYS A 15 -19.02 11.24 -0.24
N ASN A 16 -19.06 11.01 -1.55
CA ASN A 16 -19.69 9.85 -2.15
C ASN A 16 -18.82 9.32 -3.30
N PRO A 17 -17.83 8.47 -3.00
CA PRO A 17 -17.02 7.87 -4.06
C PRO A 17 -17.90 6.91 -4.89
N GLU A 18 -18.00 7.17 -6.20
CA GLU A 18 -18.71 6.30 -7.13
C GLU A 18 -17.86 5.11 -7.60
N VAL A 19 -16.58 5.13 -7.28
CA VAL A 19 -15.64 4.05 -7.61
C VAL A 19 -15.74 2.94 -6.57
N PRO A 20 -16.01 1.69 -6.98
CA PRO A 20 -16.05 0.55 -6.06
C PRO A 20 -14.75 0.42 -5.23
N ASN A 21 -14.88 0.15 -3.95
CA ASN A 21 -13.78 0.01 -2.99
C ASN A 21 -12.91 1.27 -2.81
N ALA A 22 -13.35 2.43 -3.29
CA ALA A 22 -12.68 3.69 -3.03
C ALA A 22 -13.21 4.33 -1.74
N GLY A 23 -12.35 5.05 -1.05
CA GLY A 23 -12.68 5.76 0.16
C GLY A 23 -11.79 6.98 0.36
N ALA A 24 -12.06 7.72 1.42
CA ALA A 24 -11.28 8.87 1.82
C ALA A 24 -11.17 8.92 3.35
N LEU A 25 -10.24 9.73 3.86
CA LEU A 25 -10.07 9.92 5.30
C LEU A 25 -11.29 10.62 5.94
N PHE A 26 -11.90 11.55 5.21
CA PHE A 26 -13.04 12.33 5.69
C PHE A 26 -14.20 12.31 4.68
N THR A 27 -15.40 12.31 5.20
CA THR A 27 -16.64 12.44 4.40
C THR A 27 -17.05 13.91 4.21
N GLU A 28 -16.43 14.81 4.95
CA GLU A 28 -16.66 16.24 4.89
C GLU A 28 -15.37 17.00 4.58
N ALA A 29 -15.50 18.15 3.92
CA ALA A 29 -14.37 19.01 3.62
C ALA A 29 -13.69 19.50 4.92
N GLN A 30 -12.37 19.50 4.92
CA GLN A 30 -11.55 19.97 6.02
C GLN A 30 -10.88 21.30 5.69
N GLU A 31 -10.43 22.02 6.71
CA GLU A 31 -9.68 23.26 6.52
C GLU A 31 -8.35 23.01 5.81
N LYS A 32 -7.95 23.92 4.93
CA LYS A 32 -6.70 23.81 4.14
C LYS A 32 -5.46 23.69 5.02
N GLU A 33 -5.43 24.38 6.15
CA GLU A 33 -4.29 24.32 7.09
C GLU A 33 -4.13 22.90 7.67
N LEU A 34 -5.22 22.23 8.00
CA LEU A 34 -5.18 20.86 8.49
C LEU A 34 -4.64 19.89 7.43
N ILE A 35 -5.08 20.06 6.17
CA ILE A 35 -4.60 19.25 5.04
C ILE A 35 -3.09 19.44 4.86
N LYS A 36 -2.63 20.67 4.89
CA LYS A 36 -1.21 21.03 4.77
C LYS A 36 -0.38 20.43 5.90
N ASP A 37 -0.83 20.55 7.13
CA ASP A 37 -0.15 20.00 8.31
C ASP A 37 0.00 18.48 8.22
N HIS A 38 -1.04 17.78 7.79
CA HIS A 38 -0.98 16.34 7.57
C HIS A 38 0.00 15.97 6.44
N ALA A 39 -0.03 16.69 5.32
CA ALA A 39 0.88 16.45 4.21
C ALA A 39 2.34 16.61 4.63
N ILE A 40 2.66 17.64 5.41
CA ILE A 40 4.01 17.88 5.95
C ILE A 40 4.41 16.75 6.89
N LYS A 41 3.55 16.34 7.82
CA LYS A 41 3.84 15.23 8.74
C LYS A 41 4.10 13.91 8.03
N TRP A 42 3.32 13.58 7.01
CA TRP A 42 3.55 12.37 6.21
C TRP A 42 4.88 12.43 5.45
N ALA A 43 5.20 13.56 4.83
CA ALA A 43 6.48 13.76 4.15
C ALA A 43 7.66 13.62 5.12
N GLU A 44 7.58 14.21 6.30
CA GLU A 44 8.60 14.09 7.36
C GLU A 44 8.78 12.65 7.82
N LYS A 45 7.69 11.89 8.00
CA LYS A 45 7.73 10.48 8.39
C LYS A 45 8.38 9.60 7.33
N VAL A 46 8.08 9.81 6.05
CA VAL A 46 8.72 9.08 4.96
C VAL A 46 10.21 9.41 4.89
N TYR A 47 10.56 10.70 4.96
CA TYR A 47 11.96 11.14 4.97
C TYR A 47 12.74 10.54 6.14
N GLU A 48 12.18 10.57 7.34
CA GLU A 48 12.77 9.96 8.53
C GLU A 48 12.98 8.46 8.38
N SER A 49 11.97 7.75 7.85
CA SER A 49 12.04 6.30 7.64
C SER A 49 13.15 5.91 6.66
N VAL A 50 13.33 6.71 5.61
CA VAL A 50 14.38 6.48 4.61
C VAL A 50 15.76 6.82 5.16
N THR A 51 15.92 8.00 5.78
CA THR A 51 17.23 8.48 6.26
C THR A 51 17.75 7.74 7.48
N LYS A 52 16.85 7.28 8.37
CA LYS A 52 17.20 6.52 9.58
C LYS A 52 17.09 5.01 9.38
N ASN A 53 16.70 4.56 8.20
CA ASN A 53 16.43 3.15 7.92
C ASN A 53 15.50 2.51 8.99
N SER A 54 14.46 3.24 9.36
CA SER A 54 13.55 2.86 10.45
C SER A 54 12.25 2.23 9.98
N PHE A 55 12.14 1.88 8.70
CA PHE A 55 10.99 1.15 8.17
C PHE A 55 10.89 -0.24 8.81
N SER A 56 9.73 -0.56 9.37
CA SER A 56 9.46 -1.88 9.96
C SER A 56 8.57 -2.71 9.05
N LEU A 57 9.14 -3.74 8.44
CA LEU A 57 8.41 -4.68 7.60
C LEU A 57 7.32 -5.41 8.41
N GLU A 58 7.59 -5.77 9.65
CA GLU A 58 6.61 -6.45 10.52
C GLU A 58 5.39 -5.56 10.81
N ARG A 59 5.59 -4.28 11.08
CA ARG A 59 4.49 -3.34 11.28
C ARG A 59 3.69 -3.12 10.00
N TYR A 60 4.34 -3.11 8.84
CA TYR A 60 3.69 -3.03 7.55
C TYR A 60 2.81 -4.26 7.29
N LYS A 61 3.37 -5.46 7.46
CA LYS A 61 2.64 -6.71 7.30
C LYS A 61 1.41 -6.78 8.20
N ALA A 62 1.54 -6.36 9.45
CA ALA A 62 0.44 -6.37 10.42
C ALA A 62 -0.76 -5.48 10.00
N LYS A 63 -0.53 -4.49 9.13
CA LYS A 63 -1.57 -3.59 8.63
C LYS A 63 -2.01 -3.91 7.20
N LEU A 64 -1.33 -4.80 6.52
CA LEU A 64 -1.61 -5.13 5.13
C LEU A 64 -2.80 -6.09 5.03
N GLN A 65 -3.92 -5.59 4.56
CA GLN A 65 -5.17 -6.36 4.46
C GLN A 65 -5.15 -7.42 3.35
N THR A 66 -4.23 -7.31 2.41
CA THR A 66 -4.09 -8.25 1.28
C THR A 66 -3.57 -9.62 1.73
N LEU A 67 -2.75 -9.66 2.79
CA LEU A 67 -2.22 -10.92 3.31
C LEU A 67 -3.36 -11.81 3.83
N GLY A 68 -3.28 -13.09 3.48
CA GLY A 68 -4.30 -14.06 3.80
C GLY A 68 -5.50 -14.08 2.84
N LYS A 69 -5.44 -13.33 1.74
CA LYS A 69 -6.49 -13.29 0.73
C LYS A 69 -6.05 -13.89 -0.60
N VAL A 70 -7.01 -14.30 -1.41
CA VAL A 70 -6.78 -14.67 -2.79
C VAL A 70 -6.64 -13.40 -3.63
N VAL A 71 -5.61 -13.35 -4.44
CA VAL A 71 -5.32 -12.25 -5.35
C VAL A 71 -5.23 -12.73 -6.79
N GLU A 72 -5.67 -11.88 -7.71
CA GLU A 72 -5.44 -12.04 -9.14
C GLU A 72 -4.26 -11.19 -9.58
N TYR A 73 -3.47 -11.73 -10.47
CA TYR A 73 -2.34 -11.06 -11.10
C TYR A 73 -2.31 -11.44 -12.58
N PRO A 74 -1.53 -10.78 -13.44
CA PRO A 74 -1.62 -10.98 -14.88
C PRO A 74 -1.52 -12.42 -15.37
N GLU A 75 -0.74 -13.25 -14.66
CA GLU A 75 -0.49 -14.65 -15.05
C GLU A 75 -1.42 -15.65 -14.34
N GLY A 76 -2.26 -15.22 -13.38
CA GLY A 76 -3.15 -16.16 -12.68
C GLY A 76 -3.71 -15.69 -11.34
N ARG A 77 -3.96 -16.67 -10.48
CA ARG A 77 -4.47 -16.47 -9.11
C ARG A 77 -3.61 -17.19 -8.10
N GLY A 78 -3.59 -16.67 -6.89
CA GLY A 78 -2.96 -17.35 -5.78
C GLY A 78 -3.28 -16.69 -4.43
N TRP A 79 -2.77 -17.30 -3.41
CA TRP A 79 -2.91 -16.87 -2.03
C TRP A 79 -1.77 -15.94 -1.64
N ALA A 80 -2.08 -14.71 -1.23
CA ALA A 80 -1.08 -13.76 -0.74
C ALA A 80 -0.59 -14.21 0.65
N GLU A 81 0.59 -14.81 0.71
CA GLU A 81 1.13 -15.38 1.94
C GLU A 81 1.92 -14.38 2.77
N ASP A 82 2.79 -13.61 2.12
CA ASP A 82 3.75 -12.76 2.83
C ASP A 82 4.31 -11.66 1.93
N ILE A 83 5.02 -10.73 2.54
CA ILE A 83 5.88 -9.74 1.88
C ILE A 83 7.33 -10.09 2.16
N ASN A 84 8.12 -10.23 1.11
CA ASN A 84 9.56 -10.49 1.24
C ASN A 84 10.32 -9.22 1.67
N GLU A 85 11.55 -9.38 2.12
CA GLU A 85 12.40 -8.25 2.54
C GLU A 85 12.65 -7.21 1.45
N ASN A 86 12.61 -7.63 0.17
CA ASN A 86 12.74 -6.72 -0.97
C ASN A 86 11.42 -6.02 -1.36
N GLY A 87 10.34 -6.22 -0.61
CA GLY A 87 9.03 -5.63 -0.84
C GLY A 87 8.14 -6.40 -1.82
N SER A 88 8.59 -7.50 -2.43
CA SER A 88 7.77 -8.31 -3.32
C SER A 88 6.69 -9.07 -2.55
N LEU A 89 5.51 -9.22 -3.16
CA LEU A 89 4.43 -10.03 -2.62
C LEU A 89 4.67 -11.51 -2.95
N ARG A 90 4.76 -12.31 -1.92
CA ARG A 90 4.86 -13.76 -2.04
C ARG A 90 3.48 -14.38 -2.18
N ILE A 91 3.28 -15.09 -3.26
CA ILE A 91 2.00 -15.74 -3.59
C ILE A 91 2.21 -17.24 -3.71
N LYS A 92 1.31 -18.00 -3.11
CA LYS A 92 1.20 -19.43 -3.33
C LYS A 92 0.08 -19.70 -4.34
N THR A 93 0.42 -20.29 -5.46
CA THR A 93 -0.55 -20.62 -6.49
C THR A 93 -1.47 -21.78 -6.07
N THR A 94 -2.55 -22.00 -6.80
CA THR A 94 -3.45 -23.15 -6.60
C THR A 94 -2.76 -24.50 -6.81
N GLU A 95 -1.67 -24.51 -7.57
CA GLU A 95 -0.83 -25.69 -7.82
C GLU A 95 0.25 -25.89 -6.75
N GLY A 96 0.33 -24.96 -5.79
CA GLY A 96 1.30 -25.01 -4.69
C GLY A 96 2.66 -24.37 -4.99
N GLU A 97 2.82 -23.79 -6.16
CA GLU A 97 4.03 -23.05 -6.52
C GLU A 97 4.12 -21.71 -5.78
N ILE A 98 5.35 -21.26 -5.52
CA ILE A 98 5.62 -19.95 -4.93
C ILE A 98 6.11 -19.01 -6.02
N ILE A 99 5.44 -17.88 -6.13
CA ILE A 99 5.85 -16.77 -7.00
C ILE A 99 6.01 -15.49 -6.20
N ASN A 100 6.90 -14.61 -6.66
CA ASN A 100 7.16 -13.32 -6.02
C ASN A 100 6.84 -12.20 -7.02
N LEU A 101 5.84 -11.41 -6.70
CA LEU A 101 5.39 -10.29 -7.55
C LEU A 101 5.97 -8.96 -7.07
N THR A 102 6.58 -8.25 -7.99
CA THR A 102 7.06 -6.87 -7.79
C THR A 102 6.16 -5.84 -8.48
N SER A 103 5.19 -6.32 -9.29
CA SER A 103 4.24 -5.46 -10.00
C SER A 103 3.08 -5.01 -9.11
N PRO A 104 2.61 -3.76 -9.24
CA PRO A 104 1.42 -3.28 -8.53
C PRO A 104 0.10 -3.78 -9.14
N LEU A 105 0.13 -4.56 -10.21
CA LEU A 105 -1.06 -5.04 -10.93
C LEU A 105 -1.65 -6.28 -10.27
N ILE A 106 -2.14 -6.13 -9.05
CA ILE A 106 -2.89 -7.15 -8.33
C ILE A 106 -4.27 -6.62 -7.94
N SER A 107 -5.25 -7.53 -7.88
CA SER A 107 -6.55 -7.25 -7.30
C SER A 107 -6.95 -8.35 -6.33
N GLU A 108 -7.60 -7.98 -5.22
CA GLU A 108 -8.17 -8.96 -4.31
C GLU A 108 -9.42 -9.57 -4.93
N VAL A 109 -9.57 -10.87 -4.78
CA VAL A 109 -10.76 -11.62 -5.21
C VAL A 109 -11.74 -11.65 -4.04
N ASN A 110 -12.90 -11.09 -4.28
CA ASN A 110 -14.00 -11.12 -3.32
C ASN A 110 -14.81 -12.42 -3.41
#